data_1d9bb43780e9a175c18ef6c570d21de5
#
_entry.id   1d9bb43780e9a175c18ef6c570d21de5
#
_cell.length_a   1.000
_cell.length_b   1.000
_cell.length_c   1.000
_cell.angle_alpha   90.00
_cell.angle_beta   90.00
_cell.angle_gamma   90.00
#
_symmetry.space_group_name_H-M   'P 1'
#
loop_
_entity.id
_entity.type
_entity.pdbx_description
1 polymer ?
#
loop_
_entity_poly.entity_id
_entity_poly.type
_entity_poly.pdbx_seq_one_letter_code
_entity_poly.pdbx_strand_id
1 'polypeptide(L)'
;YVNRVYAATGMRAAEQAGARLNQDFGEQEARFPEGKVCRQFKYTAYLDRVDAIIDLCKLKTHGMMAMTCGAKNMFGTIPGTMKPEFHFRYPDPRDFARMIVDLNEFFKPRLTIVDAVDCMEGNGPTGGTPRHMGALLASDSPHKVDLVCASLIGLKREEVPTLEAALERGLIPATAEELTVEGDTAAFAIPDFQRITTGNSHLFQGDGKSLFGKVKGTVMNWALSQRPVVKKAEGVGCGECRDVCPARAITMVDKKPRIDRKACIRCFCCQEFCP
;
A
#
# COMPACT_ATOMS: atom_id res chain seq x y z
N TYR A 1 -4.08 24.86 -1.03
CA TYR A 1 -4.42 23.52 -1.54
C TYR A 1 -4.92 22.61 -0.42
N VAL A 2 -4.16 22.42 0.67
CA VAL A 2 -4.47 21.48 1.76
C VAL A 2 -5.82 21.75 2.45
N ASN A 3 -6.18 23.01 2.65
CA ASN A 3 -7.47 23.36 3.26
C ASN A 3 -8.67 22.87 2.43
N ARG A 4 -8.53 22.80 1.08
CA ARG A 4 -9.57 22.22 0.20
C ARG A 4 -9.63 20.69 0.39
N VAL A 5 -8.49 20.04 0.57
CA VAL A 5 -8.44 18.60 0.84
C VAL A 5 -9.13 18.30 2.17
N TYR A 6 -8.80 19.03 3.24
CA TYR A 6 -9.44 18.84 4.56
C TYR A 6 -10.96 19.04 4.51
N ALA A 7 -11.43 20.00 3.72
CA ALA A 7 -12.87 20.21 3.53
C ALA A 7 -13.50 19.07 2.73
N ALA A 8 -12.90 18.67 1.62
CA ALA A 8 -13.43 17.62 0.74
C ALA A 8 -13.45 16.22 1.39
N THR A 9 -12.50 15.94 2.29
CA THR A 9 -12.41 14.65 3.00
C THR A 9 -13.17 14.61 4.31
N GLY A 10 -13.83 15.70 4.71
CA GLY A 10 -14.53 15.78 5.99
C GLY A 10 -13.63 15.91 7.23
N MET A 11 -12.30 16.02 7.06
CA MET A 11 -11.35 16.11 8.19
C MET A 11 -11.57 17.35 9.08
N ARG A 12 -12.29 18.37 8.58
CA ARG A 12 -12.69 19.52 9.40
C ARG A 12 -13.53 19.13 10.63
N ALA A 13 -14.25 18.01 10.57
CA ALA A 13 -14.99 17.51 11.73
C ALA A 13 -14.06 17.13 12.90
N ALA A 14 -12.84 16.71 12.63
CA ALA A 14 -11.87 16.41 13.65
C ALA A 14 -11.45 17.65 14.45
N GLU A 15 -11.39 18.85 13.81
CA GLU A 15 -11.10 20.10 14.53
C GLU A 15 -12.20 20.43 15.54
N GLN A 16 -13.46 20.13 15.22
CA GLN A 16 -14.60 20.33 16.13
C GLN A 16 -14.51 19.38 17.34
N ALA A 17 -13.88 18.21 17.17
CA ALA A 17 -13.59 17.27 18.26
C ALA A 17 -12.27 17.59 19.01
N GLY A 18 -11.61 18.72 18.71
CA GLY A 18 -10.41 19.16 19.40
C GLY A 18 -9.09 18.76 18.73
N ALA A 19 -9.12 18.13 17.55
CA ALA A 19 -7.90 17.81 16.81
C ALA A 19 -7.31 19.06 16.16
N ARG A 20 -5.98 19.05 15.98
CA ARG A 20 -5.25 20.07 15.23
C ARG A 20 -4.83 19.53 13.87
N LEU A 21 -5.37 20.05 12.80
CA LEU A 21 -4.98 19.67 11.44
C LEU A 21 -3.59 20.22 11.10
N ASN A 22 -2.74 19.36 10.56
CA ASN A 22 -1.38 19.71 10.20
C ASN A 22 -1.34 20.74 9.05
N GLN A 23 -0.56 21.81 9.23
CA GLN A 23 -0.27 22.85 8.23
C GLN A 23 1.23 22.94 7.92
N ASP A 24 2.04 22.07 8.52
CA ASP A 24 3.48 22.02 8.29
C ASP A 24 3.83 20.93 7.26
N PHE A 25 4.42 21.35 6.17
CA PHE A 25 4.88 20.50 5.06
C PHE A 25 6.40 20.51 4.93
N GLY A 26 7.10 20.92 5.99
CA GLY A 26 8.55 20.79 6.08
C GLY A 26 9.00 19.33 5.99
N GLU A 27 10.23 19.13 5.56
CA GLU A 27 10.85 17.82 5.42
C GLU A 27 12.03 17.70 6.38
N GLN A 28 12.22 16.50 6.91
CA GLN A 28 13.39 16.08 7.67
C GLN A 28 14.04 14.87 7.01
N GLU A 29 15.31 14.65 7.30
CA GLU A 29 16.06 13.50 6.81
C GLU A 29 16.36 12.54 7.94
N ALA A 30 15.99 11.27 7.74
CA ALA A 30 16.28 10.18 8.65
C ALA A 30 17.47 9.34 8.16
N ARG A 31 18.25 8.85 9.14
CA ARG A 31 19.21 7.76 8.96
C ARG A 31 18.77 6.60 9.84
N PHE A 32 18.55 5.45 9.24
CA PHE A 32 18.08 4.23 9.90
C PHE A 32 18.99 3.05 9.52
N PRO A 33 20.16 2.90 10.21
CA PRO A 33 21.13 1.84 9.90
C PRO A 33 20.55 0.44 9.99
N GLU A 34 19.54 0.22 10.86
CA GLU A 34 18.84 -1.05 11.07
C GLU A 34 17.88 -1.41 9.94
N GLY A 35 17.57 -0.47 9.06
CA GLY A 35 16.73 -0.66 7.89
C GLY A 35 17.31 -1.72 6.95
N LYS A 36 16.48 -2.60 6.43
CA LYS A 36 16.91 -3.67 5.51
C LYS A 36 17.23 -3.10 4.13
N VAL A 37 16.36 -2.23 3.61
CA VAL A 37 16.49 -1.64 2.27
C VAL A 37 16.42 -0.12 2.29
N CYS A 38 15.73 0.50 3.27
CA CYS A 38 15.53 1.94 3.37
C CYS A 38 16.26 2.51 4.58
N ARG A 39 17.55 2.83 4.40
CA ARG A 39 18.44 3.29 5.47
C ARG A 39 18.59 4.81 5.55
N GLN A 40 18.12 5.53 4.55
CA GLN A 40 18.13 6.98 4.48
C GLN A 40 16.91 7.43 3.66
N PHE A 41 16.13 8.36 4.22
CA PHE A 41 14.91 8.84 3.57
C PHE A 41 14.50 10.19 4.17
N LYS A 42 13.69 10.93 3.41
CA LYS A 42 13.03 12.13 3.90
C LYS A 42 11.62 11.81 4.35
N TYR A 43 11.18 12.51 5.39
CA TYR A 43 9.84 12.37 5.95
C TYR A 43 9.28 13.74 6.36
N THR A 44 8.01 13.78 6.69
CA THR A 44 7.30 15.01 7.07
C THR A 44 7.73 15.48 8.46
N ALA A 45 8.28 16.71 8.54
CA ALA A 45 8.96 17.26 9.72
C ALA A 45 8.09 17.37 10.98
N TYR A 46 6.76 17.48 10.83
CA TYR A 46 5.86 17.59 11.99
C TYR A 46 5.92 16.36 12.92
N LEU A 47 6.37 15.21 12.41
CA LEU A 47 6.50 13.98 13.20
C LEU A 47 7.55 14.08 14.30
N ASP A 48 8.51 15.00 14.20
CA ASP A 48 9.51 15.27 15.25
C ASP A 48 8.95 16.01 16.47
N ARG A 49 7.72 16.50 16.34
CA ARG A 49 7.06 17.33 17.38
C ARG A 49 5.91 16.63 18.07
N VAL A 50 5.82 15.31 17.89
CA VAL A 50 4.77 14.50 18.52
C VAL A 50 5.41 13.45 19.43
N ASP A 51 4.74 13.15 20.53
CA ASP A 51 5.22 12.17 21.52
C ASP A 51 4.91 10.73 21.12
N ALA A 52 3.87 10.54 20.29
CA ALA A 52 3.45 9.25 19.79
C ALA A 52 2.68 9.38 18.47
N ILE A 53 2.66 8.29 17.72
CA ILE A 53 1.88 8.16 16.49
C ILE A 53 0.75 7.17 16.74
N ILE A 54 -0.48 7.58 16.44
CA ILE A 54 -1.64 6.71 16.30
C ILE A 54 -1.94 6.62 14.81
N ASP A 55 -1.83 5.43 14.26
CA ASP A 55 -2.06 5.16 12.85
C ASP A 55 -3.55 4.83 12.62
N LEU A 56 -4.26 5.72 11.94
CA LEU A 56 -5.67 5.53 11.56
C LEU A 56 -5.74 5.20 10.08
N CYS A 57 -6.09 3.97 9.75
CA CYS A 57 -6.11 3.48 8.38
C CYS A 57 -7.45 2.88 7.99
N LYS A 58 -7.65 2.66 6.69
CA LYS A 58 -8.81 1.97 6.13
C LYS A 58 -8.36 0.71 5.40
N LEU A 59 -9.09 -0.40 5.63
CA LEU A 59 -8.86 -1.66 4.92
C LEU A 59 -9.30 -1.54 3.45
N LYS A 60 -8.35 -1.73 2.51
CA LYS A 60 -8.58 -1.65 1.07
C LYS A 60 -7.75 -2.66 0.30
N THR A 61 -8.24 -3.08 -0.86
CA THR A 61 -7.39 -3.73 -1.87
C THR A 61 -6.34 -2.79 -2.44
N HIS A 62 -5.27 -3.33 -3.00
CA HIS A 62 -4.20 -2.56 -3.61
C HIS A 62 -3.51 -3.32 -4.74
N GLY A 63 -3.35 -2.69 -5.91
CA GLY A 63 -2.80 -3.33 -7.11
C GLY A 63 -1.40 -3.91 -6.96
N MET A 64 -0.48 -3.24 -6.26
CA MET A 64 0.90 -3.70 -6.06
C MET A 64 1.08 -4.56 -4.81
N MET A 65 0.37 -4.23 -3.71
CA MET A 65 0.59 -4.82 -2.37
C MET A 65 -0.53 -5.77 -1.95
N ALA A 66 -1.42 -6.18 -2.83
CA ALA A 66 -2.66 -6.93 -2.59
C ALA A 66 -3.65 -6.17 -1.69
N MET A 67 -3.21 -5.67 -0.56
CA MET A 67 -3.99 -4.81 0.33
C MET A 67 -3.18 -3.60 0.82
N THR A 68 -3.87 -2.60 1.31
CA THR A 68 -3.35 -1.50 2.11
C THR A 68 -4.17 -1.41 3.39
N CYS A 69 -3.47 -1.33 4.50
CA CYS A 69 -4.00 -1.23 5.84
C CYS A 69 -2.98 -0.49 6.72
N GLY A 70 -2.76 -0.89 7.98
CA GLY A 70 -1.87 -0.21 8.92
C GLY A 70 -0.44 -0.04 8.42
N ALA A 71 0.24 -1.14 8.11
CA ALA A 71 1.64 -1.05 7.71
C ALA A 71 1.86 -0.13 6.51
N LYS A 72 1.04 -0.25 5.47
CA LYS A 72 1.18 0.60 4.27
C LYS A 72 0.72 2.04 4.51
N ASN A 73 -0.17 2.30 5.47
CA ASN A 73 -0.60 3.66 5.79
C ASN A 73 0.57 4.52 6.27
N MET A 74 1.55 3.92 6.97
CA MET A 74 2.78 4.59 7.39
C MET A 74 3.65 5.10 6.22
N PHE A 75 3.41 4.68 4.98
CA PHE A 75 3.98 5.33 3.80
C PHE A 75 3.48 6.78 3.63
N GLY A 76 2.43 7.17 4.35
CA GLY A 76 1.97 8.55 4.50
C GLY A 76 2.97 9.49 5.17
N THR A 77 3.96 8.96 5.90
CA THR A 77 5.04 9.74 6.51
C THR A 77 6.02 10.31 5.48
N ILE A 78 6.09 9.70 4.30
CA ILE A 78 6.89 10.19 3.17
C ILE A 78 6.12 11.32 2.46
N PRO A 79 6.76 12.49 2.19
CA PRO A 79 6.13 13.58 1.46
C PRO A 79 5.51 13.11 0.14
N GLY A 80 4.28 13.56 -0.14
CA GLY A 80 3.48 13.06 -1.28
C GLY A 80 4.19 13.16 -2.63
N THR A 81 4.96 14.23 -2.83
CA THR A 81 5.76 14.48 -4.04
C THR A 81 6.89 13.47 -4.26
N MET A 82 7.36 12.82 -3.20
CA MET A 82 8.45 11.83 -3.25
C MET A 82 7.94 10.38 -3.43
N LYS A 83 6.66 10.10 -3.22
CA LYS A 83 6.12 8.73 -3.34
C LYS A 83 6.41 8.06 -4.68
N PRO A 84 6.29 8.74 -5.84
CA PRO A 84 6.67 8.16 -7.13
C PRO A 84 8.14 7.76 -7.19
N GLU A 85 9.04 8.54 -6.58
CA GLU A 85 10.47 8.22 -6.51
C GLU A 85 10.71 6.91 -5.75
N PHE A 86 10.03 6.69 -4.63
CA PHE A 86 10.12 5.43 -3.88
C PHE A 86 9.64 4.23 -4.70
N HIS A 87 8.57 4.37 -5.49
CA HIS A 87 8.15 3.32 -6.43
C HIS A 87 9.18 3.04 -7.51
N PHE A 88 9.92 4.04 -7.95
CA PHE A 88 11.01 3.88 -8.91
C PHE A 88 12.25 3.24 -8.25
N ARG A 89 12.59 3.65 -7.03
CA ARG A 89 13.71 3.13 -6.27
C ARG A 89 13.53 1.67 -5.85
N TYR A 90 12.28 1.28 -5.54
CA TYR A 90 11.90 -0.08 -5.13
C TYR A 90 10.86 -0.67 -6.08
N PRO A 91 11.23 -0.99 -7.33
CA PRO A 91 10.27 -1.48 -8.32
C PRO A 91 9.81 -2.93 -8.08
N ASP A 92 10.60 -3.73 -7.36
CA ASP A 92 10.19 -5.07 -6.90
C ASP A 92 9.23 -4.93 -5.71
N PRO A 93 8.03 -5.54 -5.75
CA PRO A 93 7.07 -5.47 -4.66
C PRO A 93 7.59 -5.95 -3.31
N ARG A 94 8.55 -6.89 -3.28
CA ARG A 94 9.18 -7.37 -2.04
C ARG A 94 10.07 -6.30 -1.41
N ASP A 95 10.88 -5.63 -2.22
CA ASP A 95 11.76 -4.56 -1.71
C ASP A 95 10.93 -3.33 -1.31
N PHE A 96 9.86 -3.03 -2.06
CA PHE A 96 8.91 -1.99 -1.65
C PHE A 96 8.23 -2.34 -0.32
N ALA A 97 7.84 -3.60 -0.13
CA ALA A 97 7.28 -4.08 1.13
C ALA A 97 8.29 -3.99 2.30
N ARG A 98 9.55 -4.40 2.07
CA ARG A 98 10.62 -4.24 3.06
C ARG A 98 10.86 -2.77 3.43
N MET A 99 10.78 -1.85 2.45
CA MET A 99 10.84 -0.41 2.71
C MET A 99 9.66 0.06 3.57
N ILE A 100 8.44 -0.41 3.31
CA ILE A 100 7.28 -0.10 4.16
C ILE A 100 7.51 -0.60 5.60
N VAL A 101 8.03 -1.81 5.78
CA VAL A 101 8.35 -2.34 7.11
C VAL A 101 9.47 -1.52 7.77
N ASP A 102 10.50 -1.10 7.02
CA ASP A 102 11.55 -0.21 7.55
C ASP A 102 10.96 1.10 8.09
N LEU A 103 10.00 1.71 7.39
CA LEU A 103 9.32 2.92 7.88
C LEU A 103 8.55 2.66 9.18
N ASN A 104 7.83 1.53 9.26
CA ASN A 104 7.12 1.17 10.49
C ASN A 104 8.06 0.96 11.67
N GLU A 105 9.19 0.30 11.45
CA GLU A 105 10.20 0.06 12.48
C GLU A 105 10.94 1.33 12.91
N PHE A 106 11.03 2.32 12.03
CA PHE A 106 11.60 3.62 12.37
C PHE A 106 10.62 4.48 13.19
N PHE A 107 9.37 4.63 12.73
CA PHE A 107 8.37 5.50 13.36
C PHE A 107 7.66 4.86 14.55
N LYS A 108 7.54 3.54 14.60
CA LYS A 108 6.96 2.73 15.68
C LYS A 108 5.61 3.29 16.19
N PRO A 109 4.55 3.27 15.36
CA PRO A 109 3.24 3.71 15.81
C PRO A 109 2.84 2.95 17.08
N ARG A 110 2.33 3.68 18.07
CA ARG A 110 1.95 3.11 19.39
C ARG A 110 0.62 2.38 19.34
N LEU A 111 -0.21 2.74 18.41
CA LEU A 111 -1.51 2.13 18.18
C LEU A 111 -1.85 2.25 16.71
N THR A 112 -2.35 1.19 16.13
CA THR A 112 -2.96 1.19 14.80
C THR A 112 -4.44 0.86 14.95
N ILE A 113 -5.30 1.70 14.40
CA ILE A 113 -6.74 1.49 14.36
C ILE A 113 -7.16 1.40 12.90
N VAL A 114 -7.79 0.28 12.56
CA VAL A 114 -8.29 0.01 11.21
C VAL A 114 -9.78 0.27 11.15
N ASP A 115 -10.17 1.23 10.33
CA ASP A 115 -11.55 1.38 9.91
C ASP A 115 -11.87 0.33 8.84
N ALA A 116 -12.57 -0.70 9.26
CA ALA A 116 -13.14 -1.75 8.42
C ALA A 116 -14.67 -1.73 8.48
N VAL A 117 -15.29 -0.60 8.83
CA VAL A 117 -16.75 -0.45 8.77
C VAL A 117 -17.20 -0.57 7.31
N ASP A 118 -16.67 0.31 6.45
CA ASP A 118 -16.82 0.20 4.99
C ASP A 118 -15.44 0.09 4.35
N CYS A 119 -15.07 -1.13 3.97
CA CYS A 119 -13.83 -1.44 3.27
C CYS A 119 -13.90 -1.03 1.79
N MET A 120 -12.80 -1.14 1.08
CA MET A 120 -12.78 -1.04 -0.37
C MET A 120 -12.29 -2.35 -0.98
N GLU A 121 -13.11 -2.94 -1.83
CA GLU A 121 -12.77 -4.16 -2.59
C GLU A 121 -12.58 -3.85 -4.09
N GLY A 122 -12.13 -4.85 -4.86
CA GLY A 122 -11.94 -4.71 -6.31
C GLY A 122 -10.72 -3.87 -6.68
N ASN A 123 -10.88 -2.88 -7.53
CA ASN A 123 -9.78 -2.12 -8.15
C ASN A 123 -9.20 -1.00 -7.26
N GLY A 124 -8.88 -1.31 -5.98
CA GLY A 124 -8.28 -0.36 -5.06
C GLY A 124 -6.84 0.06 -5.42
N PRO A 125 -6.28 1.10 -4.76
CA PRO A 125 -6.76 1.70 -3.51
C PRO A 125 -7.72 2.89 -3.67
N THR A 126 -8.05 3.33 -4.90
CA THR A 126 -8.90 4.50 -5.17
C THR A 126 -10.10 4.19 -6.07
N GLY A 127 -9.97 3.25 -7.00
CA GLY A 127 -11.00 2.89 -7.99
C GLY A 127 -11.77 1.61 -7.66
N GLY A 128 -11.81 1.18 -6.39
CA GLY A 128 -12.59 0.04 -5.94
C GLY A 128 -14.02 0.41 -5.57
N THR A 129 -14.77 -0.58 -5.10
CA THR A 129 -16.14 -0.42 -4.61
C THR A 129 -16.21 -0.55 -3.09
N PRO A 130 -17.09 0.17 -2.39
CA PRO A 130 -17.31 -0.02 -0.98
C PRO A 130 -17.83 -1.43 -0.68
N ARG A 131 -17.33 -2.02 0.40
CA ARG A 131 -17.80 -3.30 0.95
C ARG A 131 -17.97 -3.17 2.45
N HIS A 132 -19.20 -3.30 2.92
CA HIS A 132 -19.50 -3.23 4.35
C HIS A 132 -18.99 -4.48 5.07
N MET A 133 -18.20 -4.26 6.13
CA MET A 133 -17.73 -5.28 7.08
C MET A 133 -18.27 -5.00 8.49
N GLY A 134 -18.41 -3.74 8.87
CA GLY A 134 -18.97 -3.33 10.15
C GLY A 134 -18.01 -3.46 11.34
N ALA A 135 -16.69 -3.54 11.08
CA ALA A 135 -15.68 -3.78 12.11
C ALA A 135 -14.74 -2.60 12.32
N LEU A 136 -14.25 -2.45 13.55
CA LEU A 136 -13.06 -1.68 13.90
C LEU A 136 -12.05 -2.66 14.52
N LEU A 137 -10.82 -2.61 14.06
CA LEU A 137 -9.73 -3.42 14.62
C LEU A 137 -8.64 -2.49 15.17
N ALA A 138 -7.99 -2.92 16.24
CA ALA A 138 -6.88 -2.17 16.82
C ALA A 138 -5.76 -3.09 17.30
N SER A 139 -4.52 -2.63 17.23
CA SER A 139 -3.36 -3.35 17.74
C SER A 139 -2.21 -2.38 18.03
N ASP A 140 -1.33 -2.76 18.93
CA ASP A 140 -0.03 -2.12 19.16
C ASP A 140 0.96 -2.36 18.01
N SER A 141 0.61 -3.24 17.06
CA SER A 141 1.44 -3.57 15.90
C SER A 141 0.63 -3.46 14.60
N PRO A 142 1.03 -2.57 13.67
CA PRO A 142 0.39 -2.46 12.37
C PRO A 142 0.48 -3.78 11.57
N HIS A 143 1.54 -4.55 11.77
CA HIS A 143 1.73 -5.81 11.07
C HIS A 143 0.82 -6.93 11.59
N LYS A 144 0.57 -6.98 12.91
CA LYS A 144 -0.32 -7.98 13.50
C LYS A 144 -1.79 -7.70 13.09
N VAL A 145 -2.23 -6.44 13.15
CA VAL A 145 -3.59 -6.11 12.73
C VAL A 145 -3.78 -6.35 11.22
N ASP A 146 -2.76 -6.07 10.41
CA ASP A 146 -2.81 -6.35 8.97
C ASP A 146 -2.94 -7.86 8.69
N LEU A 147 -2.28 -8.72 9.49
CA LEU A 147 -2.39 -10.18 9.36
C LEU A 147 -3.82 -10.67 9.64
N VAL A 148 -4.47 -10.13 10.69
CA VAL A 148 -5.87 -10.41 10.98
C VAL A 148 -6.77 -9.89 9.86
N CYS A 149 -6.59 -8.64 9.43
CA CYS A 149 -7.36 -8.06 8.33
C CYS A 149 -7.25 -8.88 7.04
N ALA A 150 -6.06 -9.37 6.70
CA ALA A 150 -5.85 -10.23 5.54
C ALA A 150 -6.69 -11.52 5.64
N SER A 151 -6.69 -12.17 6.82
CA SER A 151 -7.49 -13.39 7.03
C SER A 151 -8.99 -13.13 6.90
N LEU A 152 -9.51 -12.01 7.42
CA LEU A 152 -10.92 -11.64 7.33
C LEU A 152 -11.42 -11.46 5.88
N ILE A 153 -10.56 -11.00 4.99
CA ILE A 153 -10.89 -10.83 3.57
C ILE A 153 -10.40 -12.01 2.70
N GLY A 154 -10.01 -13.12 3.33
CA GLY A 154 -9.60 -14.35 2.67
C GLY A 154 -8.26 -14.26 1.91
N LEU A 155 -7.40 -13.26 2.18
CA LEU A 155 -6.04 -13.23 1.68
C LEU A 155 -5.14 -14.12 2.54
N LYS A 156 -4.30 -14.91 1.88
CA LYS A 156 -3.22 -15.62 2.56
C LYS A 156 -2.06 -14.65 2.81
N ARG A 157 -1.32 -14.88 3.88
CA ARG A 157 -0.14 -14.07 4.22
C ARG A 157 0.82 -13.92 3.04
N GLU A 158 1.09 -15.04 2.33
CA GLU A 158 1.99 -15.11 1.17
C GLU A 158 1.53 -14.25 -0.03
N GLU A 159 0.26 -13.88 -0.07
CA GLU A 159 -0.30 -13.01 -1.11
C GLU A 159 -0.06 -11.53 -0.81
N VAL A 160 0.34 -11.19 0.42
CA VAL A 160 0.52 -9.81 0.90
C VAL A 160 2.00 -9.52 1.14
N PRO A 161 2.69 -8.81 0.24
CA PRO A 161 4.13 -8.59 0.34
C PRO A 161 4.59 -7.95 1.66
N THR A 162 3.78 -7.06 2.24
CA THR A 162 4.11 -6.42 3.53
C THR A 162 4.07 -7.40 4.69
N LEU A 163 3.20 -8.40 4.65
CA LEU A 163 3.14 -9.46 5.67
C LEU A 163 4.32 -10.43 5.51
N GLU A 164 4.71 -10.76 4.28
CA GLU A 164 5.92 -11.55 4.04
C GLU A 164 7.17 -10.84 4.61
N ALA A 165 7.33 -9.54 4.33
CA ALA A 165 8.45 -8.76 4.84
C ALA A 165 8.42 -8.62 6.37
N ALA A 166 7.24 -8.56 6.99
CA ALA A 166 7.08 -8.54 8.43
C ALA A 166 7.45 -9.90 9.07
N LEU A 167 7.04 -11.02 8.44
CA LEU A 167 7.43 -12.36 8.89
C LEU A 167 8.95 -12.59 8.79
N GLU A 168 9.58 -12.18 7.68
CA GLU A 168 11.04 -12.24 7.51
C GLU A 168 11.81 -11.55 8.66
N ARG A 169 11.17 -10.63 9.36
CA ARG A 169 11.74 -9.87 10.49
C ARG A 169 11.27 -10.38 11.86
N GLY A 170 10.43 -11.42 11.90
CA GLY A 170 9.88 -11.94 13.14
C GLY A 170 8.88 -11.02 13.85
N LEU A 171 8.25 -10.08 13.10
CA LEU A 171 7.29 -9.11 13.64
C LEU A 171 5.88 -9.68 13.76
N ILE A 172 5.58 -10.76 13.05
CA ILE A 172 4.32 -11.48 13.08
C ILE A 172 4.56 -12.99 13.11
N PRO A 173 3.61 -13.79 13.59
CA PRO A 173 3.61 -15.23 13.43
C PRO A 173 3.28 -15.66 11.99
N ALA A 174 3.32 -16.97 11.74
CA ALA A 174 3.04 -17.50 10.40
C ALA A 174 1.59 -17.35 10.00
N THR A 175 0.65 -17.40 10.94
CA THR A 175 -0.79 -17.33 10.69
C THR A 175 -1.50 -16.42 11.71
N ALA A 176 -2.70 -15.95 11.37
CA ALA A 176 -3.50 -15.09 12.24
C ALA A 176 -4.00 -15.84 13.49
N GLU A 177 -4.21 -17.15 13.38
CA GLU A 177 -4.68 -18.01 14.47
C GLU A 177 -3.69 -18.12 15.62
N GLU A 178 -2.41 -17.82 15.39
CA GLU A 178 -1.37 -17.78 16.42
C GLU A 178 -1.41 -16.48 17.24
N LEU A 179 -2.21 -15.50 16.83
CA LEU A 179 -2.41 -14.25 17.57
C LEU A 179 -3.53 -14.39 18.59
N THR A 180 -3.34 -13.80 19.77
CA THR A 180 -4.46 -13.59 20.71
C THR A 180 -5.25 -12.40 20.23
N VAL A 181 -6.52 -12.63 19.86
CA VAL A 181 -7.44 -11.59 19.42
C VAL A 181 -8.63 -11.54 20.39
N GLU A 182 -8.93 -10.37 20.89
CA GLU A 182 -10.14 -10.11 21.66
C GLU A 182 -11.28 -9.75 20.71
N GLY A 183 -12.41 -10.42 20.82
CA GLY A 183 -13.57 -10.26 19.95
C GLY A 183 -13.80 -11.44 19.02
N ASP A 184 -14.94 -11.42 18.35
CA ASP A 184 -15.36 -12.50 17.43
C ASP A 184 -14.94 -12.15 15.99
N THR A 185 -13.77 -12.61 15.58
CA THR A 185 -13.27 -12.39 14.22
C THR A 185 -14.09 -13.12 13.14
N ALA A 186 -14.70 -14.27 13.50
CA ALA A 186 -15.48 -15.05 12.54
C ALA A 186 -16.74 -14.31 12.07
N ALA A 187 -17.33 -13.49 12.95
CA ALA A 187 -18.50 -12.68 12.61
C ALA A 187 -18.24 -11.63 11.53
N PHE A 188 -16.98 -11.24 11.32
CA PHE A 188 -16.59 -10.19 10.37
C PHE A 188 -15.87 -10.73 9.13
N ALA A 189 -15.73 -12.04 8.99
CA ALA A 189 -15.09 -12.63 7.82
C ALA A 189 -15.94 -12.45 6.55
N ILE A 190 -15.29 -12.01 5.46
CA ILE A 190 -15.93 -11.82 4.14
C ILE A 190 -15.20 -12.71 3.13
N PRO A 191 -15.60 -13.99 2.99
CA PRO A 191 -14.89 -14.93 2.13
C PRO A 191 -15.03 -14.63 0.63
N ASP A 192 -16.06 -13.89 0.23
CA ASP A 192 -16.33 -13.45 -1.14
C ASP A 192 -15.82 -12.04 -1.46
N PHE A 193 -14.93 -11.48 -0.60
CA PHE A 193 -14.30 -10.19 -0.82
C PHE A 193 -13.58 -10.16 -2.17
N GLN A 194 -13.89 -9.17 -3.01
CA GLN A 194 -13.32 -9.05 -4.35
C GLN A 194 -11.86 -8.59 -4.29
N ARG A 195 -10.96 -9.56 -4.17
CA ARG A 195 -9.52 -9.32 -4.09
C ARG A 195 -8.95 -8.96 -5.45
N ILE A 196 -7.93 -8.11 -5.47
CA ILE A 196 -7.05 -8.01 -6.63
C ILE A 196 -6.12 -9.23 -6.54
N THR A 197 -6.26 -10.16 -7.47
CA THR A 197 -5.26 -11.22 -7.64
C THR A 197 -4.02 -10.54 -8.19
N THR A 198 -3.13 -10.07 -7.32
CA THR A 198 -1.78 -9.75 -7.75
C THR A 198 -1.25 -11.03 -8.33
N GLY A 199 -0.94 -11.03 -9.62
CA GLY A 199 -0.29 -12.18 -10.24
C GLY A 199 1.01 -12.43 -9.48
N ASN A 200 0.91 -13.25 -8.43
CA ASN A 200 2.02 -13.57 -7.56
C ASN A 200 3.07 -14.27 -8.41
N SER A 201 4.14 -13.55 -8.69
CA SER A 201 5.36 -14.10 -9.24
C SER A 201 5.91 -15.28 -8.44
N HIS A 202 5.39 -15.52 -7.24
CA HIS A 202 5.78 -16.64 -6.38
C HIS A 202 5.21 -17.99 -6.82
N LEU A 203 4.06 -18.04 -7.51
CA LEU A 203 3.51 -19.31 -8.04
C LEU A 203 4.38 -19.89 -9.16
N PHE A 204 5.29 -19.11 -9.73
CA PHE A 204 6.16 -19.51 -10.83
C PHE A 204 7.65 -19.32 -10.53
N GLN A 205 8.05 -19.25 -9.26
CA GLN A 205 9.42 -19.58 -8.92
C GLN A 205 9.61 -21.07 -9.21
N GLY A 206 9.95 -21.36 -10.48
CA GLY A 206 10.51 -22.67 -10.80
C GLY A 206 11.67 -22.90 -9.86
N ASP A 207 11.74 -24.11 -9.32
CA ASP A 207 12.82 -24.63 -8.51
C ASP A 207 14.15 -24.08 -9.04
N GLY A 208 14.72 -23.11 -8.35
CA GLY A 208 15.84 -22.26 -8.79
C GLY A 208 17.13 -23.01 -9.16
N LYS A 209 17.02 -24.29 -9.47
CA LYS A 209 18.13 -25.23 -9.77
C LYS A 209 18.39 -25.42 -11.27
N SER A 210 17.46 -25.04 -12.16
CA SER A 210 17.64 -25.16 -13.61
C SER A 210 17.61 -23.81 -14.30
N LEU A 211 18.56 -23.58 -15.24
CA LEU A 211 18.59 -22.40 -16.12
C LEU A 211 17.29 -22.26 -16.93
N PHE A 212 16.74 -23.38 -17.37
CA PHE A 212 15.49 -23.48 -18.10
C PHE A 212 14.26 -23.08 -17.24
N GLY A 213 14.26 -23.47 -15.95
CA GLY A 213 13.23 -23.06 -14.98
C GLY A 213 13.25 -21.56 -14.72
N LYS A 214 14.43 -20.95 -14.66
CA LYS A 214 14.58 -19.48 -14.50
C LYS A 214 14.04 -18.72 -15.71
N VAL A 215 14.37 -19.15 -16.93
CA VAL A 215 13.89 -18.51 -18.17
C VAL A 215 12.38 -18.68 -18.31
N LYS A 216 11.83 -19.87 -18.07
CA LYS A 216 10.40 -20.16 -18.13
C LYS A 216 9.63 -19.35 -17.07
N GLY A 217 10.16 -19.25 -15.84
CA GLY A 217 9.58 -18.42 -14.77
C GLY A 217 9.57 -16.95 -15.14
N THR A 218 10.65 -16.42 -15.71
CA THR A 218 10.74 -15.01 -16.12
C THR A 218 9.76 -14.67 -17.26
N VAL A 219 9.64 -15.53 -18.27
CA VAL A 219 8.70 -15.32 -19.39
C VAL A 219 7.24 -15.42 -18.91
N MET A 220 6.93 -16.39 -18.07
CA MET A 220 5.59 -16.58 -17.54
C MET A 220 5.20 -15.44 -16.58
N ASN A 221 6.10 -15.01 -15.71
CA ASN A 221 5.89 -13.83 -14.86
C ASN A 221 5.70 -12.56 -15.70
N TRP A 222 6.45 -12.40 -16.79
CA TRP A 222 6.25 -11.29 -17.69
C TRP A 222 4.88 -11.31 -18.38
N ALA A 223 4.40 -12.49 -18.78
CA ALA A 223 3.14 -12.66 -19.51
C ALA A 223 1.91 -12.53 -18.60
N LEU A 224 1.98 -13.06 -17.35
CA LEU A 224 0.85 -13.14 -16.42
C LEU A 224 0.81 -11.99 -15.40
N SER A 225 1.87 -11.16 -15.31
CA SER A 225 1.89 -10.06 -14.37
C SER A 225 0.88 -8.97 -14.74
N GLN A 226 0.19 -8.46 -13.75
CA GLN A 226 -0.76 -7.36 -13.90
C GLN A 226 -0.07 -6.11 -14.45
N ARG A 227 -0.79 -5.39 -15.30
CA ARG A 227 -0.31 -4.16 -15.94
C ARG A 227 -1.42 -3.13 -15.94
N PRO A 228 -1.10 -1.84 -15.75
CA PRO A 228 -2.10 -0.80 -15.89
C PRO A 228 -2.63 -0.79 -17.33
N VAL A 229 -3.94 -0.72 -17.45
CA VAL A 229 -4.66 -0.66 -18.73
C VAL A 229 -5.44 0.64 -18.80
N VAL A 230 -5.31 1.35 -19.91
CA VAL A 230 -6.06 2.59 -20.12
C VAL A 230 -7.48 2.25 -20.57
N LYS A 231 -8.46 2.59 -19.74
CA LYS A 231 -9.86 2.57 -20.13
C LYS A 231 -10.17 3.83 -20.96
N LYS A 232 -10.14 3.69 -22.29
CA LYS A 232 -10.22 4.81 -23.22
C LYS A 232 -11.49 5.67 -23.07
N ALA A 233 -12.60 5.05 -22.63
CA ALA A 233 -13.87 5.75 -22.41
C ALA A 233 -13.85 6.64 -21.15
N GLU A 234 -13.08 6.28 -20.13
CA GLU A 234 -13.02 6.97 -18.84
C GLU A 234 -11.95 8.07 -18.80
N GLY A 235 -10.93 7.99 -19.66
CA GLY A 235 -9.82 8.94 -19.67
C GLY A 235 -10.25 10.33 -20.16
N VAL A 236 -10.22 11.32 -19.25
CA VAL A 236 -10.60 12.73 -19.53
C VAL A 236 -9.48 13.56 -20.17
N GLY A 237 -8.26 13.01 -20.28
CA GLY A 237 -7.12 13.68 -20.92
C GLY A 237 -6.40 14.72 -20.05
N CYS A 238 -6.56 14.67 -18.73
CA CYS A 238 -5.92 15.60 -17.78
C CYS A 238 -4.38 15.51 -17.78
N GLY A 239 -3.81 14.35 -18.08
CA GLY A 239 -2.36 14.14 -18.08
C GLY A 239 -1.74 13.70 -16.74
N GLU A 240 -2.49 13.67 -15.65
CA GLU A 240 -2.01 13.30 -14.30
C GLU A 240 -1.24 11.96 -14.29
N CYS A 241 -1.77 10.95 -15.01
CA CYS A 241 -1.12 9.65 -15.11
C CYS A 241 0.26 9.71 -15.77
N ARG A 242 0.48 10.65 -16.71
CA ARG A 242 1.80 10.91 -17.31
C ARG A 242 2.72 11.58 -16.31
N ASP A 243 2.23 12.61 -15.63
CA ASP A 243 3.04 13.47 -14.77
C ASP A 243 3.50 12.74 -13.50
N VAL A 244 2.67 11.84 -12.97
CA VAL A 244 3.00 11.02 -11.81
C VAL A 244 3.86 9.79 -12.15
N CYS A 245 4.04 9.46 -13.43
CA CYS A 245 4.76 8.24 -13.82
C CYS A 245 6.27 8.33 -13.53
N PRO A 246 6.81 7.63 -12.51
CA PRO A 246 8.22 7.75 -12.13
C PRO A 246 9.16 7.20 -13.21
N ALA A 247 8.70 6.21 -13.99
CA ALA A 247 9.44 5.62 -15.12
C ALA A 247 9.27 6.39 -16.43
N ARG A 248 8.49 7.49 -16.44
CA ARG A 248 8.16 8.27 -17.65
C ARG A 248 7.64 7.39 -18.81
N ALA A 249 6.95 6.31 -18.46
CA ALA A 249 6.47 5.31 -19.42
C ALA A 249 5.14 5.71 -20.07
N ILE A 250 4.62 6.92 -19.83
CA ILE A 250 3.31 7.36 -20.34
C ILE A 250 3.48 8.61 -21.21
N THR A 251 2.97 8.56 -22.41
CA THR A 251 2.86 9.70 -23.32
C THR A 251 1.40 10.00 -23.61
N MET A 252 1.07 11.28 -23.86
CA MET A 252 -0.28 11.68 -24.27
C MET A 252 -0.32 11.83 -25.80
N VAL A 253 -1.24 11.12 -26.44
CA VAL A 253 -1.51 11.24 -27.89
C VAL A 253 -3.01 11.50 -28.04
N ASP A 254 -3.36 12.61 -28.68
CA ASP A 254 -4.76 13.07 -28.84
C ASP A 254 -5.55 13.06 -27.52
N LYS A 255 -4.95 13.63 -26.46
CA LYS A 255 -5.48 13.64 -25.11
C LYS A 255 -5.71 12.24 -24.49
N LYS A 256 -5.17 11.19 -25.07
CA LYS A 256 -5.28 9.81 -24.53
C LYS A 256 -3.89 9.33 -24.10
N PRO A 257 -3.77 8.71 -22.90
CA PRO A 257 -2.51 8.15 -22.45
C PRO A 257 -2.15 6.89 -23.24
N ARG A 258 -0.88 6.78 -23.61
CA ARG A 258 -0.26 5.56 -24.17
C ARG A 258 0.85 5.12 -23.25
N ILE A 259 0.81 3.86 -22.82
CA ILE A 259 1.77 3.28 -21.88
C ILE A 259 2.81 2.48 -22.69
N ASP A 260 4.08 2.87 -22.57
CA ASP A 260 5.20 2.03 -23.03
C ASP A 260 5.37 0.84 -22.08
N ARG A 261 5.00 -0.33 -22.56
CA ARG A 261 5.04 -1.57 -21.78
C ARG A 261 6.45 -2.04 -21.43
N LYS A 262 7.47 -1.58 -22.14
CA LYS A 262 8.88 -1.93 -21.88
C LYS A 262 9.45 -1.06 -20.76
N ALA A 263 9.10 0.22 -20.74
CA ALA A 263 9.53 1.17 -19.71
C ALA A 263 8.69 1.08 -18.44
N CYS A 264 7.46 0.52 -18.48
CA CYS A 264 6.54 0.47 -17.36
C CYS A 264 7.02 -0.47 -16.25
N ILE A 265 7.30 0.07 -15.07
CA ILE A 265 7.70 -0.67 -13.84
C ILE A 265 6.52 -1.26 -13.05
N ARG A 266 5.29 -1.07 -13.50
CA ARG A 266 4.06 -1.64 -12.90
C ARG A 266 3.80 -1.21 -11.44
N CYS A 267 4.19 -0.01 -11.09
CA CYS A 267 3.96 0.56 -9.75
C CYS A 267 2.52 0.99 -9.49
N PHE A 268 1.69 1.09 -10.52
CA PHE A 268 0.30 1.53 -10.47
C PHE A 268 0.07 2.98 -9.98
N CYS A 269 1.10 3.81 -9.79
CA CYS A 269 0.94 5.22 -9.46
C CYS A 269 -0.04 5.94 -10.40
N CYS A 270 -0.03 5.62 -11.68
CA CYS A 270 -0.96 6.18 -12.66
C CYS A 270 -2.43 5.84 -12.38
N GLN A 271 -2.71 4.74 -11.67
CA GLN A 271 -4.06 4.38 -11.22
C GLN A 271 -4.41 5.12 -9.93
N GLU A 272 -3.48 5.21 -8.98
CA GLU A 272 -3.69 5.85 -7.68
C GLU A 272 -4.01 7.34 -7.82
N PHE A 273 -3.41 8.01 -8.81
CA PHE A 273 -3.59 9.45 -9.07
C PHE A 273 -4.59 9.76 -10.20
N CYS A 274 -5.28 8.75 -10.73
CA CYS A 274 -6.33 8.98 -11.71
C CYS A 274 -7.57 9.54 -11.01
N PRO A 275 -8.10 10.73 -11.40
CA PRO A 275 -9.28 11.34 -10.81
C PRO A 275 -10.55 10.51 -11.04
#